data_5fb22935ba766e17c5b645de0bdb8b9e
#
_entry.id   5fb22935ba766e17c5b645de0bdb8b9e
#
_cell.length_a   1.000
_cell.length_b   1.000
_cell.length_c   1.000
_cell.angle_alpha   90.00
_cell.angle_beta   90.00
_cell.angle_gamma   90.00
#
_symmetry.space_group_name_H-M   'P 1'
#
loop_
_entity.id
_entity.type
_entity.pdbx_description
1 polymer ?
#
loop_
_entity_poly.entity_id
_entity_poly.type
_entity_poly.pdbx_seq_one_letter_code
_entity_poly.pdbx_strand_id
1 'polypeptide(L)'
;MGRFGLIGDPIVTSKSPLLFEAAYKEQEQPDGSPYKYDLIEGADFEASFKKFEEEYSAINVTAPFKELAYAKVEELAELGKGVITGPVARIGATNLLVKTSEGIAAHNSDFTGIVAAIAEAYYPGIVEEFIHEYAERFFIKLHQFFLMSLSRRFYQQPQAIIVGCGGAGRAAAVAAAEMGFGTVLMNRTLEKAQAIAQAMPEYEFFPDPIKDFKEAVKECDLIIYTLPVALPEIEEFSADDFAKKGACDEKVIMEANYKNPSFDEIARAKIAAAEGIYIPGDRWLLYQALTGYHFMTGLTPDLKAMEAALLG
;
A
#
# COMPACT_ATOMS: atom_id res chain seq x y z
N MET A 1 25.70 -8.58 -5.33
CA MET A 1 24.97 -8.38 -6.61
C MET A 1 23.56 -7.94 -6.29
N GLY A 2 23.19 -6.71 -6.67
CA GLY A 2 21.84 -6.16 -6.44
C GLY A 2 20.86 -6.62 -7.53
N ARG A 3 20.44 -7.87 -7.49
CA ARG A 3 19.36 -8.37 -8.32
C ARG A 3 18.07 -8.32 -7.54
N PHE A 4 17.05 -7.69 -8.10
CA PHE A 4 15.77 -7.48 -7.49
C PHE A 4 14.65 -8.03 -8.37
N GLY A 5 13.46 -8.15 -7.83
CA GLY A 5 12.34 -8.65 -8.62
C GLY A 5 11.00 -8.61 -7.90
N LEU A 6 10.01 -9.21 -8.52
CA LEU A 6 8.65 -9.38 -8.03
C LEU A 6 8.22 -10.83 -8.15
N ILE A 7 7.73 -11.42 -7.06
CA ILE A 7 7.04 -12.70 -7.05
C ILE A 7 5.54 -12.52 -6.90
N GLY A 8 4.76 -13.34 -7.62
CA GLY A 8 3.30 -13.34 -7.61
C GLY A 8 2.73 -14.08 -8.81
N ASP A 9 1.39 -14.17 -8.87
CA ASP A 9 0.68 -14.84 -9.96
C ASP A 9 -0.77 -14.32 -10.11
N PRO A 10 -1.16 -13.72 -11.26
CA PRO A 10 -0.33 -13.34 -12.41
C PRO A 10 0.36 -11.98 -12.23
N ILE A 11 1.58 -11.81 -12.76
CA ILE A 11 2.35 -10.54 -12.66
C ILE A 11 2.88 -10.00 -14.00
N VAL A 12 2.67 -10.70 -15.12
CA VAL A 12 3.15 -10.30 -16.45
C VAL A 12 2.86 -8.83 -16.81
N THR A 13 1.75 -8.29 -16.36
CA THR A 13 1.33 -6.91 -16.62
C THR A 13 1.70 -5.93 -15.52
N SER A 14 2.58 -6.29 -14.58
CA SER A 14 3.01 -5.39 -13.51
C SER A 14 3.80 -4.21 -14.06
N LYS A 15 3.50 -3.01 -13.56
CA LYS A 15 4.27 -1.79 -13.85
C LYS A 15 5.51 -1.62 -12.96
N SER A 16 5.74 -2.53 -11.99
CA SER A 16 6.91 -2.44 -11.08
C SER A 16 8.23 -2.38 -11.83
N PRO A 17 8.51 -3.19 -12.88
CA PRO A 17 9.74 -3.08 -13.64
C PRO A 17 10.00 -1.67 -14.18
N LEU A 18 8.99 -1.01 -14.75
CA LEU A 18 9.10 0.36 -15.29
C LEU A 18 9.56 1.36 -14.22
N LEU A 19 8.96 1.27 -13.02
CA LEU A 19 9.30 2.16 -11.92
C LEU A 19 10.73 1.95 -11.43
N PHE A 20 11.12 0.70 -11.21
CA PHE A 20 12.44 0.38 -10.70
C PHE A 20 13.53 0.62 -11.73
N GLU A 21 13.30 0.33 -13.01
CA GLU A 21 14.23 0.65 -14.11
C GLU A 21 14.44 2.16 -14.23
N ALA A 22 13.39 2.99 -14.12
CA ALA A 22 13.52 4.42 -14.11
C ALA A 22 14.34 4.93 -12.91
N ALA A 23 14.13 4.35 -11.73
CA ALA A 23 14.88 4.70 -10.53
C ALA A 23 16.37 4.28 -10.60
N TYR A 24 16.68 3.20 -11.31
CA TYR A 24 18.06 2.69 -11.43
C TYR A 24 18.85 3.32 -12.60
N LYS A 25 18.22 4.02 -13.52
CA LYS A 25 18.78 4.40 -14.81
C LYS A 25 20.17 5.07 -14.76
N GLU A 26 20.45 5.82 -13.69
CA GLU A 26 21.71 6.51 -13.47
C GLU A 26 22.49 5.95 -12.26
N GLN A 27 22.10 4.78 -11.75
CA GLN A 27 22.67 4.18 -10.56
C GLN A 27 23.42 2.89 -10.93
N GLU A 28 24.61 2.74 -10.41
CA GLU A 28 25.39 1.52 -10.50
C GLU A 28 25.61 0.94 -9.11
N GLN A 29 25.73 -0.38 -9.04
CA GLN A 29 26.12 -1.06 -7.83
C GLN A 29 27.58 -0.71 -7.48
N PRO A 30 28.03 -0.95 -6.23
CA PRO A 30 29.43 -0.70 -5.84
C PRO A 30 30.48 -1.42 -6.68
N ASP A 31 30.11 -2.50 -7.38
CA ASP A 31 30.98 -3.26 -8.29
C ASP A 31 30.89 -2.79 -9.76
N GLY A 32 30.17 -1.71 -10.04
CA GLY A 32 29.96 -1.15 -11.39
C GLY A 32 28.95 -1.92 -12.25
N SER A 33 28.27 -2.93 -11.71
CA SER A 33 27.22 -3.64 -12.44
C SER A 33 25.88 -2.89 -12.38
N PRO A 34 25.02 -3.01 -13.42
CA PRO A 34 23.69 -2.39 -13.38
C PRO A 34 22.78 -3.13 -12.40
N TYR A 35 21.86 -2.37 -11.80
CA TYR A 35 20.73 -2.97 -11.08
C TYR A 35 19.79 -3.66 -12.07
N LYS A 36 19.15 -4.76 -11.62
CA LYS A 36 18.19 -5.51 -12.42
C LYS A 36 16.92 -5.78 -11.61
N TYR A 37 15.79 -5.70 -12.27
CA TYR A 37 14.49 -6.01 -11.68
C TYR A 37 13.72 -7.00 -12.58
N ASP A 38 13.48 -8.20 -12.07
CA ASP A 38 12.87 -9.29 -12.83
C ASP A 38 11.44 -9.60 -12.36
N LEU A 39 10.60 -10.11 -13.26
CA LEU A 39 9.33 -10.74 -12.91
C LEU A 39 9.56 -12.25 -12.76
N ILE A 40 9.19 -12.79 -11.60
CA ILE A 40 9.27 -14.23 -11.29
C ILE A 40 7.84 -14.71 -11.09
N GLU A 41 7.16 -14.95 -12.21
CA GLU A 41 5.78 -15.43 -12.22
C GLU A 41 5.72 -16.92 -11.91
N GLY A 42 4.77 -17.34 -11.10
CA GLY A 42 4.52 -18.73 -10.79
C GLY A 42 3.55 -18.89 -9.61
N ALA A 43 2.73 -19.93 -9.68
CA ALA A 43 1.73 -20.23 -8.66
C ALA A 43 2.29 -20.93 -7.41
N ASP A 44 3.54 -21.38 -7.45
CA ASP A 44 4.22 -22.07 -6.34
C ASP A 44 5.07 -21.06 -5.56
N PHE A 45 4.62 -20.73 -4.35
CA PHE A 45 5.31 -19.82 -3.46
C PHE A 45 6.68 -20.35 -3.02
N GLU A 46 6.79 -21.62 -2.65
CA GLU A 46 8.05 -22.21 -2.14
C GLU A 46 9.13 -22.22 -3.23
N ALA A 47 8.76 -22.55 -4.46
CA ALA A 47 9.68 -22.47 -5.60
C ALA A 47 10.14 -21.02 -5.86
N SER A 48 9.23 -20.05 -5.80
CA SER A 48 9.53 -18.63 -5.98
C SER A 48 10.40 -18.10 -4.84
N PHE A 49 10.10 -18.48 -3.61
CA PHE A 49 10.89 -18.09 -2.42
C PHE A 49 12.29 -18.68 -2.45
N LYS A 50 12.45 -19.96 -2.82
CA LYS A 50 13.76 -20.59 -3.00
C LYS A 50 14.59 -19.86 -4.05
N LYS A 51 13.97 -19.48 -5.18
CA LYS A 51 14.67 -18.71 -6.21
C LYS A 51 15.11 -17.34 -5.69
N PHE A 52 14.29 -16.67 -4.87
CA PHE A 52 14.70 -15.45 -4.17
C PHE A 52 15.93 -15.72 -3.29
N GLU A 53 15.91 -16.77 -2.47
CA GLU A 53 17.05 -17.10 -1.58
C GLU A 53 18.34 -17.38 -2.36
N GLU A 54 18.26 -17.97 -3.54
CA GLU A 54 19.44 -18.35 -4.32
C GLU A 54 19.99 -17.18 -5.18
N GLU A 55 19.12 -16.36 -5.77
CA GLU A 55 19.52 -15.47 -6.87
C GLU A 55 19.35 -13.96 -6.60
N TYR A 56 18.57 -13.55 -5.60
CA TYR A 56 18.17 -12.15 -5.43
C TYR A 56 18.63 -11.58 -4.10
N SER A 57 18.87 -10.27 -4.05
CA SER A 57 19.20 -9.55 -2.81
C SER A 57 17.95 -9.05 -2.10
N ALA A 58 16.93 -8.67 -2.86
CA ALA A 58 15.62 -8.30 -2.34
C ALA A 58 14.55 -8.59 -3.38
N ILE A 59 13.28 -8.73 -2.92
CA ILE A 59 12.16 -9.04 -3.80
C ILE A 59 10.87 -8.42 -3.28
N ASN A 60 10.09 -7.83 -4.20
CA ASN A 60 8.71 -7.51 -3.91
C ASN A 60 7.84 -8.77 -3.94
N VAL A 61 6.78 -8.77 -3.17
CA VAL A 61 5.79 -9.83 -3.09
C VAL A 61 4.40 -9.26 -3.35
N THR A 62 3.67 -9.85 -4.31
CA THR A 62 2.28 -9.47 -4.57
C THR A 62 1.34 -10.65 -4.39
N ALA A 63 0.06 -10.44 -4.71
CA ALA A 63 -0.94 -11.49 -4.61
C ALA A 63 -0.52 -12.74 -5.43
N PRO A 64 -0.80 -13.95 -4.92
CA PRO A 64 -1.50 -14.26 -3.67
C PRO A 64 -0.55 -14.46 -2.46
N PHE A 65 0.72 -14.09 -2.52
CA PHE A 65 1.80 -14.59 -1.68
C PHE A 65 2.14 -13.73 -0.44
N LYS A 66 1.52 -12.56 -0.25
CA LYS A 66 1.90 -11.62 0.83
C LYS A 66 1.79 -12.20 2.24
N GLU A 67 0.74 -12.98 2.51
CA GLU A 67 0.54 -13.62 3.80
C GLU A 67 1.45 -14.84 3.98
N LEU A 68 1.67 -15.62 2.90
CA LEU A 68 2.61 -16.75 2.90
C LEU A 68 4.06 -16.29 3.14
N ALA A 69 4.45 -15.18 2.49
CA ALA A 69 5.77 -14.61 2.68
C ALA A 69 6.00 -14.10 4.12
N TYR A 70 4.95 -13.53 4.73
CA TYR A 70 5.00 -13.16 6.14
C TYR A 70 5.22 -14.38 7.02
N ALA A 71 4.39 -15.41 6.89
CA ALA A 71 4.48 -16.64 7.67
C ALA A 71 5.86 -17.32 7.51
N LYS A 72 6.42 -17.30 6.28
CA LYS A 72 7.76 -17.83 6.02
C LYS A 72 8.85 -17.08 6.76
N VAL A 73 8.81 -15.75 6.79
CA VAL A 73 9.79 -14.97 7.54
C VAL A 73 9.58 -15.10 9.06
N GLU A 74 8.35 -15.29 9.52
CA GLU A 74 8.05 -15.58 10.93
C GLU A 74 8.71 -16.91 11.37
N GLU A 75 8.57 -17.99 10.59
CA GLU A 75 9.30 -19.25 10.82
C GLU A 75 10.82 -19.05 10.84
N LEU A 76 11.35 -18.24 9.92
CA LEU A 76 12.79 -17.94 9.88
C LEU A 76 13.23 -17.11 11.10
N ALA A 77 12.38 -16.22 11.59
CA ALA A 77 12.69 -15.41 12.78
C ALA A 77 12.81 -16.25 14.05
N GLU A 78 11.98 -17.30 14.20
CA GLU A 78 12.11 -18.29 15.29
C GLU A 78 13.47 -19.01 15.25
N LEU A 79 14.07 -19.15 14.07
CA LEU A 79 15.37 -19.74 13.85
C LEU A 79 16.54 -18.73 13.91
N GLY A 80 16.27 -17.46 14.21
CA GLY A 80 17.25 -16.38 14.19
C GLY A 80 17.77 -16.01 12.79
N LYS A 81 16.98 -16.28 11.74
CA LYS A 81 17.30 -16.04 10.32
C LYS A 81 16.30 -15.10 9.63
N GLY A 82 15.37 -14.55 10.38
CA GLY A 82 14.34 -13.63 9.89
C GLY A 82 14.21 -12.40 10.78
N VAL A 83 13.84 -11.27 10.18
CA VAL A 83 13.57 -10.01 10.89
C VAL A 83 12.20 -9.50 10.45
N ILE A 84 11.30 -9.28 11.39
CA ILE A 84 9.99 -8.69 11.13
C ILE A 84 9.98 -7.27 11.69
N THR A 85 9.78 -6.29 10.81
CA THR A 85 9.71 -4.88 11.22
C THR A 85 8.36 -4.56 11.86
N GLY A 86 8.31 -3.53 12.72
CA GLY A 86 7.14 -3.24 13.57
C GLY A 86 5.77 -3.20 12.86
N PRO A 87 5.58 -2.44 11.76
CA PRO A 87 4.30 -2.42 11.04
C PRO A 87 3.92 -3.79 10.45
N VAL A 88 4.90 -4.56 9.97
CA VAL A 88 4.67 -5.86 9.32
C VAL A 88 4.09 -6.89 10.30
N ALA A 89 4.60 -6.91 11.53
CA ALA A 89 4.09 -7.81 12.58
C ALA A 89 2.59 -7.59 12.85
N ARG A 90 2.13 -6.33 12.80
CA ARG A 90 0.72 -5.98 12.98
C ARG A 90 -0.12 -6.32 11.75
N ILE A 91 0.42 -6.07 10.55
CA ILE A 91 -0.29 -6.33 9.29
C ILE A 91 -0.49 -7.84 9.06
N GLY A 92 0.47 -8.69 9.46
CA GLY A 92 0.46 -10.13 9.18
C GLY A 92 0.57 -10.44 7.68
N ALA A 93 1.19 -9.53 6.90
CA ALA A 93 1.48 -9.68 5.49
C ALA A 93 2.68 -8.83 5.11
N THR A 94 3.51 -9.31 4.17
CA THR A 94 4.65 -8.56 3.63
C THR A 94 4.59 -8.46 2.12
N ASN A 95 5.01 -7.32 1.58
CA ASN A 95 5.14 -7.13 0.14
C ASN A 95 6.58 -6.86 -0.29
N LEU A 96 7.54 -6.98 0.63
CA LEU A 96 8.95 -6.75 0.35
C LEU A 96 9.82 -7.58 1.30
N LEU A 97 10.72 -8.38 0.73
CA LEU A 97 11.73 -9.15 1.43
C LEU A 97 13.12 -8.66 1.05
N VAL A 98 13.98 -8.44 2.04
CA VAL A 98 15.35 -7.96 1.84
C VAL A 98 16.33 -8.85 2.59
N LYS A 99 17.36 -9.33 1.93
CA LYS A 99 18.46 -10.04 2.62
C LYS A 99 19.33 -9.04 3.37
N THR A 100 19.58 -9.32 4.62
CA THR A 100 20.43 -8.53 5.51
C THR A 100 21.48 -9.42 6.17
N SER A 101 22.40 -8.83 6.92
CA SER A 101 23.35 -9.58 7.76
C SER A 101 22.69 -10.37 8.88
N GLU A 102 21.46 -10.02 9.26
CA GLU A 102 20.71 -10.67 10.33
C GLU A 102 19.71 -11.71 9.82
N GLY A 103 19.61 -11.89 8.48
CA GLY A 103 18.67 -12.79 7.85
C GLY A 103 17.77 -12.09 6.83
N ILE A 104 16.62 -12.68 6.55
CA ILE A 104 15.62 -12.10 5.63
C ILE A 104 14.73 -11.14 6.41
N ALA A 105 14.77 -9.85 6.07
CA ALA A 105 13.90 -8.83 6.64
C ALA A 105 12.61 -8.72 5.84
N ALA A 106 11.47 -8.76 6.52
CA ALA A 106 10.15 -8.51 5.97
C ALA A 106 9.75 -7.05 6.19
N HIS A 107 9.34 -6.37 5.11
CA HIS A 107 8.82 -5.01 5.10
C HIS A 107 7.44 -4.96 4.44
N ASN A 108 6.69 -3.89 4.70
CA ASN A 108 5.42 -3.66 4.01
C ASN A 108 5.38 -2.23 3.46
N SER A 109 5.75 -2.09 2.19
CA SER A 109 5.73 -0.80 1.50
C SER A 109 4.34 -0.40 1.01
N ASP A 110 3.35 -1.31 1.01
CA ASP A 110 1.95 -0.92 0.78
C ASP A 110 1.48 0.05 1.88
N PHE A 111 1.79 -0.27 3.15
CA PHE A 111 1.49 0.59 4.29
C PHE A 111 2.06 2.00 4.12
N THR A 112 3.35 2.11 3.81
CA THR A 112 4.00 3.41 3.62
C THR A 112 3.50 4.14 2.38
N GLY A 113 3.18 3.41 1.32
CA GLY A 113 2.59 3.96 0.09
C GLY A 113 1.21 4.55 0.32
N ILE A 114 0.36 3.90 1.13
CA ILE A 114 -0.96 4.41 1.52
C ILE A 114 -0.81 5.72 2.31
N VAL A 115 0.04 5.72 3.34
CA VAL A 115 0.27 6.92 4.17
C VAL A 115 0.77 8.07 3.30
N ALA A 116 1.72 7.83 2.39
CA ALA A 116 2.25 8.85 1.50
C ALA A 116 1.20 9.37 0.51
N ALA A 117 0.39 8.48 -0.08
CA ALA A 117 -0.65 8.87 -1.03
C ALA A 117 -1.74 9.75 -0.38
N ILE A 118 -2.15 9.39 0.84
CA ILE A 118 -3.15 10.16 1.58
C ILE A 118 -2.55 11.49 2.08
N ALA A 119 -1.29 11.48 2.55
CA ALA A 119 -0.61 12.70 2.94
C ALA A 119 -0.51 13.69 1.76
N GLU A 120 -0.13 13.21 0.58
CA GLU A 120 -0.05 14.02 -0.65
C GLU A 120 -1.40 14.58 -1.07
N ALA A 121 -2.51 13.84 -0.85
CA ALA A 121 -3.85 14.30 -1.14
C ALA A 121 -4.26 15.50 -0.28
N TYR A 122 -3.90 15.48 1.01
CA TYR A 122 -4.21 16.58 1.93
C TYR A 122 -3.17 17.72 1.90
N TYR A 123 -1.94 17.43 1.50
CA TYR A 123 -0.80 18.36 1.48
C TYR A 123 0.01 18.18 0.19
N PRO A 124 -0.47 18.71 -0.96
CA PRO A 124 0.20 18.56 -2.24
C PRO A 124 1.67 19.01 -2.21
N GLY A 125 2.57 18.15 -2.70
CA GLY A 125 4.01 18.37 -2.71
C GLY A 125 4.75 17.88 -1.46
N ILE A 126 4.05 17.42 -0.41
CA ILE A 126 4.65 17.04 0.86
C ILE A 126 5.61 15.84 0.72
N VAL A 127 5.32 14.90 -0.16
CA VAL A 127 6.17 13.71 -0.34
C VAL A 127 7.51 14.11 -0.96
N GLU A 128 7.53 14.99 -1.97
CA GLU A 128 8.76 15.50 -2.58
C GLU A 128 9.57 16.30 -1.55
N GLU A 129 8.93 17.16 -0.77
CA GLU A 129 9.56 17.94 0.29
C GLU A 129 10.25 17.01 1.32
N PHE A 130 9.55 15.97 1.78
CA PHE A 130 10.09 15.04 2.79
C PHE A 130 11.20 14.16 2.24
N ILE A 131 11.14 13.73 0.98
CA ILE A 131 12.25 13.02 0.32
C ILE A 131 13.49 13.92 0.29
N HIS A 132 13.32 15.18 -0.07
CA HIS A 132 14.41 16.15 -0.17
C HIS A 132 15.02 16.48 1.21
N GLU A 133 14.17 16.72 2.22
CA GLU A 133 14.63 17.18 3.54
C GLU A 133 15.18 16.03 4.39
N TYR A 134 14.54 14.85 4.35
CA TYR A 134 14.83 13.74 5.27
C TYR A 134 15.50 12.53 4.62
N ALA A 135 15.65 12.52 3.30
CA ALA A 135 16.28 11.44 2.52
C ALA A 135 15.84 10.04 2.99
N GLU A 136 16.74 9.28 3.59
CA GLU A 136 16.51 7.90 4.05
C GLU A 136 15.40 7.76 5.10
N ARG A 137 15.01 8.83 5.77
CA ARG A 137 14.00 8.82 6.84
C ARG A 137 12.66 9.42 6.40
N PHE A 138 12.50 9.77 5.11
CA PHE A 138 11.35 10.52 4.63
C PHE A 138 10.02 9.89 5.03
N PHE A 139 9.85 8.58 4.88
CA PHE A 139 8.57 7.91 5.18
C PHE A 139 8.27 7.88 6.69
N ILE A 140 9.28 7.73 7.57
CA ILE A 140 9.09 7.79 9.02
C ILE A 140 8.66 9.21 9.42
N LYS A 141 9.30 10.22 8.86
CA LYS A 141 8.99 11.62 9.13
C LYS A 141 7.63 12.02 8.58
N LEU A 142 7.30 11.58 7.37
CA LEU A 142 6.00 11.79 6.76
C LEU A 142 4.86 11.18 7.59
N HIS A 143 5.03 9.94 8.06
CA HIS A 143 4.07 9.29 8.95
C HIS A 143 3.90 10.05 10.27
N GLN A 144 5.00 10.43 10.92
CA GLN A 144 4.96 11.24 12.15
C GLN A 144 4.27 12.58 11.93
N PHE A 145 4.59 13.29 10.85
CA PHE A 145 3.96 14.55 10.48
C PHE A 145 2.45 14.37 10.30
N PHE A 146 2.05 13.35 9.55
CA PHE A 146 0.66 13.10 9.22
C PHE A 146 -0.17 12.79 10.48
N LEU A 147 0.32 11.92 11.36
CA LEU A 147 -0.33 11.63 12.65
C LEU A 147 -0.53 12.92 13.49
N MET A 148 0.51 13.76 13.57
CA MET A 148 0.43 15.01 14.33
C MET A 148 -0.51 16.03 13.68
N SER A 149 -0.59 16.06 12.36
CA SER A 149 -1.41 17.01 11.61
C SER A 149 -2.87 16.64 11.64
N LEU A 150 -3.20 15.35 11.49
CA LEU A 150 -4.56 14.86 11.57
C LEU A 150 -5.18 15.04 12.96
N SER A 151 -4.45 14.70 14.03
CA SER A 151 -4.95 14.85 15.40
C SER A 151 -5.33 16.29 15.78
N ARG A 152 -4.77 17.28 15.07
CA ARG A 152 -5.09 18.71 15.25
C ARG A 152 -6.24 19.21 14.37
N ARG A 153 -6.57 18.46 13.31
CA ARG A 153 -7.54 18.87 12.29
C ARG A 153 -8.97 18.40 12.59
N PHE A 154 -9.11 17.33 13.38
CA PHE A 154 -10.40 16.71 13.61
C PHE A 154 -10.95 17.01 14.99
N TYR A 155 -12.16 17.54 15.03
CA TYR A 155 -12.92 17.72 16.27
C TYR A 155 -13.58 16.42 16.76
N GLN A 156 -13.66 15.41 15.91
CA GLN A 156 -14.14 14.07 16.16
C GLN A 156 -13.31 13.07 15.36
N GLN A 157 -13.32 11.80 15.74
CA GLN A 157 -12.58 10.76 15.05
C GLN A 157 -13.10 10.57 13.62
N PRO A 158 -12.26 10.75 12.58
CA PRO A 158 -12.66 10.50 11.20
C PRO A 158 -12.89 9.01 10.97
N GLN A 159 -13.70 8.65 9.98
CA GLN A 159 -14.06 7.28 9.66
C GLN A 159 -13.47 6.84 8.33
N ALA A 160 -12.90 5.64 8.31
CA ALA A 160 -12.39 5.00 7.09
C ALA A 160 -13.15 3.70 6.80
N ILE A 161 -13.37 3.43 5.52
CA ILE A 161 -13.86 2.15 5.03
C ILE A 161 -12.76 1.47 4.22
N ILE A 162 -12.41 0.26 4.60
CA ILE A 162 -11.50 -0.59 3.85
C ILE A 162 -12.31 -1.67 3.13
N VAL A 163 -12.31 -1.62 1.81
CA VAL A 163 -13.04 -2.58 0.97
C VAL A 163 -12.07 -3.62 0.42
N GLY A 164 -12.18 -4.85 0.93
CA GLY A 164 -11.28 -5.97 0.65
C GLY A 164 -10.36 -6.29 1.83
N CYS A 165 -10.21 -7.59 2.14
CA CYS A 165 -9.51 -8.12 3.31
C CYS A 165 -8.36 -9.08 2.94
N GLY A 166 -7.71 -8.85 1.80
CA GLY A 166 -6.44 -9.52 1.42
C GLY A 166 -5.23 -8.77 1.96
N GLY A 167 -4.02 -9.17 1.58
CA GLY A 167 -2.78 -8.55 2.07
C GLY A 167 -2.70 -7.03 1.90
N ALA A 168 -3.21 -6.48 0.78
CA ALA A 168 -3.31 -5.02 0.59
C ALA A 168 -4.36 -4.39 1.53
N GLY A 169 -5.51 -5.06 1.72
CA GLY A 169 -6.55 -4.61 2.64
C GLY A 169 -6.10 -4.61 4.11
N ARG A 170 -5.29 -5.59 4.52
CA ARG A 170 -4.66 -5.60 5.85
C ARG A 170 -3.74 -4.39 6.05
N ALA A 171 -2.88 -4.10 5.07
CA ALA A 171 -2.01 -2.93 5.10
C ALA A 171 -2.82 -1.62 5.16
N ALA A 172 -3.91 -1.54 4.38
CA ALA A 172 -4.81 -0.40 4.37
C ALA A 172 -5.53 -0.20 5.72
N ALA A 173 -6.00 -1.29 6.34
CA ALA A 173 -6.65 -1.24 7.65
C ALA A 173 -5.71 -0.70 8.74
N VAL A 174 -4.50 -1.25 8.81
CA VAL A 174 -3.48 -0.77 9.76
C VAL A 174 -3.08 0.66 9.47
N ALA A 175 -2.88 1.04 8.19
CA ALA A 175 -2.54 2.41 7.82
C ALA A 175 -3.63 3.41 8.23
N ALA A 176 -4.89 3.12 7.96
CA ALA A 176 -6.00 3.98 8.37
C ALA A 176 -6.08 4.13 9.89
N ALA A 177 -5.99 3.03 10.63
CA ALA A 177 -6.03 3.05 12.09
C ALA A 177 -4.84 3.82 12.70
N GLU A 178 -3.62 3.60 12.20
CA GLU A 178 -2.42 4.33 12.63
C GLU A 178 -2.51 5.84 12.32
N MET A 179 -3.24 6.22 11.28
CA MET A 179 -3.55 7.62 10.96
C MET A 179 -4.68 8.20 11.83
N GLY A 180 -5.28 7.41 12.72
CA GLY A 180 -6.29 7.86 13.67
C GLY A 180 -7.74 7.71 13.21
N PHE A 181 -8.00 7.02 12.09
CA PHE A 181 -9.34 6.75 11.62
C PHE A 181 -10.00 5.61 12.41
N GLY A 182 -11.29 5.78 12.78
CA GLY A 182 -12.16 4.67 13.09
C GLY A 182 -12.37 3.83 11.83
N THR A 183 -12.05 2.53 11.87
CA THR A 183 -11.88 1.76 10.63
C THR A 183 -12.90 0.64 10.50
N VAL A 184 -13.74 0.74 9.47
CA VAL A 184 -14.71 -0.28 9.07
C VAL A 184 -14.08 -1.20 8.02
N LEU A 185 -14.19 -2.51 8.22
CA LEU A 185 -13.69 -3.53 7.30
C LEU A 185 -14.85 -4.16 6.54
N MET A 186 -14.84 -4.04 5.21
CA MET A 186 -15.85 -4.63 4.34
C MET A 186 -15.26 -5.63 3.38
N ASN A 187 -15.85 -6.82 3.31
CA ASN A 187 -15.43 -7.85 2.37
C ASN A 187 -16.62 -8.70 1.92
N ARG A 188 -16.56 -9.28 0.71
CA ARG A 188 -17.60 -10.20 0.21
C ARG A 188 -17.85 -11.36 1.17
N THR A 189 -16.80 -11.85 1.82
CA THR A 189 -16.84 -12.87 2.87
C THR A 189 -16.61 -12.14 4.18
N LEU A 190 -17.67 -11.90 4.95
CA LEU A 190 -17.63 -11.14 6.21
C LEU A 190 -16.66 -11.75 7.24
N GLU A 191 -16.56 -13.09 7.25
CA GLU A 191 -15.66 -13.84 8.13
C GLU A 191 -14.19 -13.42 7.95
N LYS A 192 -13.77 -12.99 6.74
CA LYS A 192 -12.41 -12.47 6.52
C LYS A 192 -12.18 -11.13 7.23
N ALA A 193 -13.17 -10.24 7.23
CA ALA A 193 -13.11 -8.98 7.95
C ALA A 193 -13.09 -9.23 9.48
N GLN A 194 -13.94 -10.15 9.95
CA GLN A 194 -13.96 -10.56 11.36
C GLN A 194 -12.63 -11.19 11.80
N ALA A 195 -12.02 -12.02 10.96
CA ALA A 195 -10.72 -12.63 11.25
C ALA A 195 -9.60 -11.56 11.39
N ILE A 196 -9.61 -10.50 10.57
CA ILE A 196 -8.66 -9.39 10.71
C ILE A 196 -8.90 -8.66 12.03
N ALA A 197 -10.13 -8.31 12.36
CA ALA A 197 -10.46 -7.64 13.61
C ALA A 197 -10.08 -8.46 14.85
N GLN A 198 -10.26 -9.77 14.81
CA GLN A 198 -9.85 -10.67 15.88
C GLN A 198 -8.34 -10.81 16.01
N ALA A 199 -7.61 -10.80 14.87
CA ALA A 199 -6.16 -10.91 14.86
C ALA A 199 -5.43 -9.63 15.29
N MET A 200 -6.11 -8.47 15.27
CA MET A 200 -5.56 -7.15 15.58
C MET A 200 -6.45 -6.37 16.55
N PRO A 201 -6.67 -6.90 17.77
CA PRO A 201 -7.64 -6.32 18.73
C PRO A 201 -7.24 -4.92 19.21
N GLU A 202 -5.97 -4.53 19.08
CA GLU A 202 -5.47 -3.21 19.45
C GLU A 202 -6.02 -2.05 18.60
N TYR A 203 -6.56 -2.35 17.40
CA TYR A 203 -7.08 -1.33 16.49
C TYR A 203 -8.59 -1.15 16.55
N GLU A 204 -9.31 -2.01 17.25
CA GLU A 204 -10.78 -1.92 17.37
C GLU A 204 -11.49 -1.81 16.01
N PHE A 205 -11.11 -2.67 15.05
CA PHE A 205 -11.74 -2.69 13.73
C PHE A 205 -13.20 -3.13 13.78
N PHE A 206 -14.05 -2.53 12.94
CA PHE A 206 -15.49 -2.81 12.84
C PHE A 206 -15.80 -3.60 11.55
N PRO A 207 -15.93 -4.93 11.60
CA PRO A 207 -16.36 -5.73 10.45
C PRO A 207 -17.81 -5.45 10.07
N ASP A 208 -18.06 -5.10 8.81
CA ASP A 208 -19.41 -4.80 8.33
C ASP A 208 -19.68 -5.52 6.98
N PRO A 209 -20.93 -5.95 6.71
CA PRO A 209 -21.26 -6.61 5.47
C PRO A 209 -21.06 -5.71 4.24
N ILE A 210 -20.49 -6.26 3.16
CA ILE A 210 -20.24 -5.52 1.91
C ILE A 210 -21.51 -4.92 1.29
N LYS A 211 -22.69 -5.54 1.52
CA LYS A 211 -23.98 -5.04 1.05
C LYS A 211 -24.34 -3.66 1.60
N ASP A 212 -23.75 -3.28 2.72
CA ASP A 212 -24.02 -2.00 3.38
C ASP A 212 -23.05 -0.89 2.91
N PHE A 213 -22.19 -1.20 1.90
CA PHE A 213 -21.17 -0.30 1.35
C PHE A 213 -21.74 1.04 0.88
N LYS A 214 -22.89 1.03 0.17
CA LYS A 214 -23.51 2.25 -0.35
C LYS A 214 -23.93 3.23 0.75
N GLU A 215 -24.46 2.72 1.86
CA GLU A 215 -24.83 3.57 3.00
C GLU A 215 -23.57 4.02 3.79
N ALA A 216 -22.62 3.14 3.96
CA ALA A 216 -21.38 3.44 4.69
C ALA A 216 -20.55 4.55 4.00
N VAL A 217 -20.53 4.58 2.66
CA VAL A 217 -19.85 5.63 1.87
C VAL A 217 -20.33 7.03 2.26
N LYS A 218 -21.60 7.21 2.60
CA LYS A 218 -22.16 8.52 2.95
C LYS A 218 -21.57 9.10 4.23
N GLU A 219 -21.22 8.23 5.18
CA GLU A 219 -20.84 8.62 6.55
C GLU A 219 -19.31 8.59 6.79
N CYS A 220 -18.50 8.10 5.81
CA CYS A 220 -17.06 8.00 5.97
C CYS A 220 -16.33 9.23 5.39
N ASP A 221 -15.07 9.40 5.84
CA ASP A 221 -14.14 10.43 5.37
C ASP A 221 -13.13 9.86 4.36
N LEU A 222 -12.79 8.56 4.51
CA LEU A 222 -11.80 7.86 3.70
C LEU A 222 -12.34 6.52 3.21
N ILE A 223 -12.15 6.23 1.93
CA ILE A 223 -12.39 4.90 1.35
C ILE A 223 -11.08 4.40 0.77
N ILE A 224 -10.64 3.20 1.19
CA ILE A 224 -9.53 2.49 0.55
C ILE A 224 -10.06 1.21 -0.08
N TYR A 225 -10.14 1.21 -1.39
CA TYR A 225 -10.71 0.13 -2.18
C TYR A 225 -9.62 -0.79 -2.71
N THR A 226 -9.61 -2.05 -2.26
CA THR A 226 -8.55 -3.03 -2.59
C THR A 226 -9.04 -4.26 -3.36
N LEU A 227 -10.33 -4.30 -3.73
CA LEU A 227 -10.84 -5.38 -4.56
C LEU A 227 -10.36 -5.24 -6.01
N PRO A 228 -10.06 -6.36 -6.70
CA PRO A 228 -9.61 -6.33 -8.09
C PRO A 228 -10.72 -6.07 -9.11
N VAL A 229 -11.97 -5.98 -8.66
CA VAL A 229 -13.17 -5.77 -9.49
C VAL A 229 -14.07 -4.73 -8.85
N ALA A 230 -14.75 -3.94 -9.67
CA ALA A 230 -15.75 -2.99 -9.21
C ALA A 230 -16.95 -3.71 -8.56
N LEU A 231 -17.48 -3.11 -7.50
CA LEU A 231 -18.79 -3.48 -6.97
C LEU A 231 -19.88 -2.81 -7.81
N PRO A 232 -21.00 -3.48 -8.07
CA PRO A 232 -22.11 -2.91 -8.86
C PRO A 232 -22.62 -1.57 -8.29
N GLU A 233 -22.58 -1.41 -6.97
CA GLU A 233 -23.03 -0.22 -6.25
C GLU A 233 -22.25 1.05 -6.66
N ILE A 234 -21.02 0.90 -7.18
CA ILE A 234 -20.21 2.05 -7.62
C ILE A 234 -20.85 2.79 -8.79
N GLU A 235 -21.50 2.07 -9.71
CA GLU A 235 -22.23 2.67 -10.82
C GLU A 235 -23.46 3.47 -10.35
N GLU A 236 -24.08 3.02 -9.25
CA GLU A 236 -25.30 3.61 -8.68
C GLU A 236 -25.06 4.85 -7.83
N PHE A 237 -23.82 5.15 -7.41
CA PHE A 237 -23.54 6.34 -6.61
C PHE A 237 -23.92 7.62 -7.36
N SER A 238 -24.44 8.58 -6.62
CA SER A 238 -24.60 9.97 -7.01
C SER A 238 -23.47 10.84 -6.43
N ALA A 239 -23.36 12.09 -6.83
CA ALA A 239 -22.43 13.02 -6.19
C ALA A 239 -22.77 13.23 -4.71
N ASP A 240 -24.06 13.19 -4.33
CA ASP A 240 -24.48 13.34 -2.94
C ASP A 240 -23.98 12.22 -2.02
N ASP A 241 -23.73 11.01 -2.55
CA ASP A 241 -23.16 9.90 -1.78
C ASP A 241 -21.69 10.17 -1.41
N PHE A 242 -20.99 10.96 -2.22
CA PHE A 242 -19.62 11.39 -1.95
C PHE A 242 -19.54 12.75 -1.24
N ALA A 243 -20.65 13.42 -1.04
CA ALA A 243 -20.67 14.71 -0.35
C ALA A 243 -20.11 14.59 1.08
N LYS A 244 -19.42 15.64 1.51
CA LYS A 244 -18.85 15.73 2.83
C LYS A 244 -19.91 15.65 3.92
N LYS A 245 -19.78 14.72 4.84
CA LYS A 245 -20.59 14.59 6.05
C LYS A 245 -19.77 14.26 7.30
N GLY A 246 -18.52 13.88 7.12
CA GLY A 246 -17.62 13.40 8.16
C GLY A 246 -16.81 14.52 8.85
N ALA A 247 -15.75 14.11 9.50
CA ALA A 247 -14.85 14.96 10.28
C ALA A 247 -13.81 15.70 9.44
N CYS A 248 -13.52 15.19 8.22
CA CYS A 248 -12.53 15.75 7.31
C CYS A 248 -13.11 16.87 6.44
N ASP A 249 -12.25 17.74 5.92
CA ASP A 249 -12.63 18.80 5.00
C ASP A 249 -13.02 18.27 3.64
N GLU A 250 -12.37 17.21 3.15
CA GLU A 250 -12.68 16.50 1.92
C GLU A 250 -12.82 15.00 2.18
N LYS A 251 -13.69 14.34 1.43
CA LYS A 251 -13.76 12.88 1.37
C LYS A 251 -12.69 12.37 0.42
N VAL A 252 -11.86 11.43 0.86
CA VAL A 252 -10.80 10.82 0.06
C VAL A 252 -11.20 9.42 -0.37
N ILE A 253 -11.10 9.13 -1.66
CA ILE A 253 -11.34 7.81 -2.25
C ILE A 253 -10.05 7.35 -2.90
N MET A 254 -9.44 6.30 -2.36
CA MET A 254 -8.23 5.68 -2.85
C MET A 254 -8.52 4.26 -3.34
N GLU A 255 -7.98 3.86 -4.48
CA GLU A 255 -8.06 2.47 -4.92
C GLU A 255 -6.69 1.87 -5.21
N ALA A 256 -6.58 0.55 -5.05
CA ALA A 256 -5.35 -0.21 -5.33
C ALA A 256 -5.23 -0.60 -6.81
N ASN A 257 -6.35 -0.69 -7.52
CA ASN A 257 -6.38 -1.19 -8.88
C ASN A 257 -6.02 -0.10 -9.90
N TYR A 258 -4.81 -0.15 -10.42
CA TYR A 258 -4.33 0.79 -11.44
C TYR A 258 -4.54 0.31 -12.89
N LYS A 259 -4.79 -1.00 -13.10
CA LYS A 259 -4.96 -1.58 -14.44
C LYS A 259 -6.39 -1.39 -14.96
N ASN A 260 -7.34 -1.75 -14.12
CA ASN A 260 -8.77 -1.65 -14.40
C ASN A 260 -9.43 -0.95 -13.22
N PRO A 261 -9.38 0.39 -13.16
CA PRO A 261 -9.94 1.13 -12.04
C PRO A 261 -11.39 0.79 -11.78
N SER A 262 -11.74 0.59 -10.51
CA SER A 262 -13.11 0.29 -10.09
C SER A 262 -13.98 1.54 -10.11
N PHE A 263 -13.38 2.71 -9.90
CA PHE A 263 -14.03 4.00 -10.08
C PHE A 263 -13.72 4.53 -11.48
N ASP A 264 -14.65 4.32 -12.41
CA ASP A 264 -14.55 4.77 -13.80
C ASP A 264 -14.61 6.30 -13.93
N GLU A 265 -14.57 6.84 -15.15
CA GLU A 265 -14.62 8.27 -15.39
C GLU A 265 -15.90 8.92 -14.85
N ILE A 266 -17.03 8.19 -14.91
CA ILE A 266 -18.32 8.70 -14.41
C ILE A 266 -18.29 8.77 -12.89
N ALA A 267 -17.83 7.73 -12.20
CA ALA A 267 -17.69 7.71 -10.76
C ALA A 267 -16.72 8.82 -10.28
N ARG A 268 -15.59 8.98 -10.95
CA ARG A 268 -14.62 10.04 -10.65
C ARG A 268 -15.20 11.45 -10.85
N ALA A 269 -16.00 11.65 -11.90
CA ALA A 269 -16.70 12.93 -12.11
C ALA A 269 -17.70 13.22 -10.99
N LYS A 270 -18.41 12.20 -10.46
CA LYS A 270 -19.30 12.35 -9.30
C LYS A 270 -18.52 12.70 -8.02
N ILE A 271 -17.36 12.06 -7.80
CA ILE A 271 -16.46 12.39 -6.67
C ILE A 271 -16.00 13.85 -6.76
N ALA A 272 -15.53 14.28 -7.94
CA ALA A 272 -15.07 15.65 -8.15
C ALA A 272 -16.21 16.67 -8.00
N ALA A 273 -17.44 16.36 -8.45
CA ALA A 273 -18.60 17.22 -8.27
C ALA A 273 -19.00 17.39 -6.80
N ALA A 274 -18.64 16.45 -5.95
CA ALA A 274 -18.82 16.49 -4.50
C ALA A 274 -17.62 17.11 -3.75
N GLU A 275 -16.66 17.70 -4.47
CA GLU A 275 -15.40 18.23 -3.91
C GLU A 275 -14.56 17.16 -3.20
N GLY A 276 -14.74 15.87 -3.55
CA GLY A 276 -13.95 14.77 -3.04
C GLY A 276 -12.64 14.59 -3.80
N ILE A 277 -11.65 13.96 -3.15
CA ILE A 277 -10.35 13.66 -3.72
C ILE A 277 -10.29 12.19 -4.13
N TYR A 278 -10.00 11.92 -5.40
CA TYR A 278 -9.73 10.59 -5.90
C TYR A 278 -8.24 10.34 -6.05
N ILE A 279 -7.74 9.25 -5.42
CA ILE A 279 -6.36 8.79 -5.51
C ILE A 279 -6.35 7.50 -6.33
N PRO A 280 -5.85 7.53 -7.57
CA PRO A 280 -5.79 6.35 -8.43
C PRO A 280 -4.72 5.35 -7.95
N GLY A 281 -4.87 4.08 -8.33
CA GLY A 281 -4.00 2.99 -7.90
C GLY A 281 -2.54 3.12 -8.34
N ASP A 282 -2.25 3.88 -9.40
CA ASP A 282 -0.89 4.16 -9.83
C ASP A 282 -0.15 5.09 -8.85
N ARG A 283 -0.84 5.97 -8.14
CA ARG A 283 -0.24 6.77 -7.05
C ARG A 283 0.15 5.88 -5.87
N TRP A 284 -0.69 4.94 -5.48
CA TRP A 284 -0.30 3.96 -4.48
C TRP A 284 0.92 3.15 -4.94
N LEU A 285 0.89 2.65 -6.19
CA LEU A 285 2.01 1.90 -6.76
C LEU A 285 3.31 2.73 -6.76
N LEU A 286 3.26 4.02 -7.09
CA LEU A 286 4.40 4.93 -7.05
C LEU A 286 4.98 5.05 -5.64
N TYR A 287 4.14 5.44 -4.69
CA TYR A 287 4.61 5.73 -3.34
C TYR A 287 5.10 4.49 -2.59
N GLN A 288 4.49 3.33 -2.80
CA GLN A 288 5.02 2.09 -2.26
C GLN A 288 6.37 1.71 -2.89
N ALA A 289 6.56 2.01 -4.17
CA ALA A 289 7.81 1.73 -4.87
C ALA A 289 8.96 2.64 -4.40
N LEU A 290 8.70 3.91 -4.03
CA LEU A 290 9.70 4.80 -3.43
C LEU A 290 10.31 4.18 -2.17
N THR A 291 9.47 3.72 -1.25
CA THR A 291 9.93 3.06 -0.02
C THR A 291 10.61 1.73 -0.33
N GLY A 292 10.02 0.95 -1.24
CA GLY A 292 10.60 -0.32 -1.69
C GLY A 292 11.99 -0.15 -2.27
N TYR A 293 12.20 0.86 -3.13
CA TYR A 293 13.49 1.22 -3.68
C TYR A 293 14.53 1.50 -2.60
N HIS A 294 14.16 2.32 -1.62
CA HIS A 294 15.05 2.65 -0.52
C HIS A 294 15.46 1.40 0.29
N PHE A 295 14.51 0.55 0.67
CA PHE A 295 14.81 -0.68 1.40
C PHE A 295 15.67 -1.68 0.61
N MET A 296 15.52 -1.73 -0.73
CA MET A 296 16.30 -2.61 -1.58
C MET A 296 17.74 -2.14 -1.79
N THR A 297 17.94 -0.81 -1.90
CA THR A 297 19.20 -0.22 -2.37
C THR A 297 19.95 0.58 -1.31
N GLY A 298 19.27 1.07 -0.28
CA GLY A 298 19.79 2.07 0.66
C GLY A 298 19.88 3.48 0.06
N LEU A 299 19.45 3.68 -1.19
CA LEU A 299 19.53 4.97 -1.89
C LEU A 299 18.23 5.78 -1.73
N THR A 300 18.34 7.08 -1.91
CA THR A 300 17.17 7.98 -1.98
C THR A 300 16.50 7.82 -3.36
N PRO A 301 15.17 7.58 -3.42
CA PRO A 301 14.47 7.42 -4.70
C PRO A 301 14.34 8.75 -5.46
N ASP A 302 14.36 8.68 -6.79
CA ASP A 302 14.03 9.80 -7.67
C ASP A 302 12.52 9.76 -7.99
N LEU A 303 11.73 10.52 -7.23
CA LEU A 303 10.27 10.61 -7.40
C LEU A 303 9.90 11.03 -8.81
N LYS A 304 10.58 12.03 -9.39
CA LYS A 304 10.23 12.59 -10.71
C LYS A 304 10.50 11.58 -11.83
N ALA A 305 11.62 10.88 -11.79
CA ALA A 305 11.93 9.84 -12.76
C ALA A 305 10.93 8.69 -12.70
N MET A 306 10.56 8.24 -11.48
CA MET A 306 9.58 7.16 -11.28
C MET A 306 8.17 7.60 -11.70
N GLU A 307 7.76 8.83 -11.40
CA GLU A 307 6.47 9.37 -11.81
C GLU A 307 6.37 9.50 -13.34
N ALA A 308 7.41 10.02 -13.99
CA ALA A 308 7.46 10.13 -15.45
C ALA A 308 7.34 8.76 -16.14
N ALA A 309 7.92 7.71 -15.56
CA ALA A 309 7.81 6.35 -16.09
C ALA A 309 6.39 5.77 -16.01
N LEU A 310 5.56 6.22 -15.06
CA LEU A 310 4.16 5.79 -14.98
C LEU A 310 3.25 6.50 -15.98
N LEU A 311 3.57 7.73 -16.33
CA LEU A 311 2.76 8.59 -17.20
C LEU A 311 3.09 8.41 -18.70
N GLY A 312 4.28 7.90 -19.01
CA GLY A 312 4.79 7.64 -20.38
C GLY A 312 4.30 6.38 -20.99
#